data_ded74ebc1a7297a75a633417ee2a03b4
#
_entry.id   ded74ebc1a7297a75a633417ee2a03b4
#
_cell.length_a   1.000
_cell.length_b   1.000
_cell.length_c   1.000
_cell.angle_alpha   90.00
_cell.angle_beta   90.00
_cell.angle_gamma   90.00
#
_symmetry.space_group_name_H-M   'P 1'
#
loop_
_entity.id
_entity.type
_entity.pdbx_description
1 polymer ?
#
loop_
_entity_poly.entity_id
_entity_poly.type
_entity_poly.pdbx_seq_one_letter_code
_entity_poly.pdbx_strand_id
1 'polypeptide(L)'
;ATFSQADYILIESTYGNSLHDNATTTPDQVLHWIEKACLQKKGKLIIPAFSVGRTQEILFALNQLELERRLPDLDYFVDSPLSVKATEIVKHYPQYFNKTIQKILESDNDPFGFKGLKFIKSVDESKMLNFRNGPFVVISASGMADAGRVKHHISNNIENSRNTILLTG
;
A
#
# COMPACT_ATOMS: atom_id res chain seq x y z
N ALA A 1 -13.95 -1.42 26.23
CA ALA A 1 -13.75 -2.55 27.12
C ALA A 1 -13.60 -2.05 28.55
N THR A 2 -14.25 -2.70 29.50
CA THR A 2 -14.08 -2.43 30.94
C THR A 2 -13.23 -3.57 31.54
N PHE A 3 -12.22 -3.20 32.33
CA PHE A 3 -11.41 -4.16 33.09
C PHE A 3 -11.96 -4.27 34.50
N SER A 4 -12.09 -5.48 35.01
CA SER A 4 -12.61 -5.70 36.40
C SER A 4 -11.58 -5.25 37.43
N GLN A 5 -10.31 -5.56 37.20
CA GLN A 5 -9.16 -5.17 38.03
C GLN A 5 -7.88 -5.41 37.25
N ALA A 6 -6.88 -4.55 37.44
CA ALA A 6 -5.53 -4.74 36.93
C ALA A 6 -4.50 -4.04 37.81
N ASP A 7 -3.38 -4.73 38.12
CA ASP A 7 -2.28 -4.13 38.88
C ASP A 7 -1.41 -3.23 37.96
N TYR A 8 -1.33 -3.58 36.68
CA TYR A 8 -0.60 -2.83 35.66
C TYR A 8 -1.42 -2.77 34.37
N ILE A 9 -1.45 -1.60 33.72
CA ILE A 9 -2.11 -1.40 32.43
C ILE A 9 -1.09 -0.77 31.48
N LEU A 10 -0.86 -1.44 30.36
CA LEU A 10 -0.16 -0.85 29.19
C LEU A 10 -1.19 -0.57 28.10
N ILE A 11 -1.21 0.66 27.64
CA ILE A 11 -2.15 1.09 26.59
C ILE A 11 -1.40 1.86 25.51
N GLU A 12 -1.66 1.50 24.25
CA GLU A 12 -1.24 2.28 23.10
C GLU A 12 -2.04 3.58 23.08
N SER A 13 -1.39 4.71 22.80
CA SER A 13 -2.04 6.03 22.77
C SER A 13 -1.42 6.98 21.74
N THR A 14 -0.79 6.46 20.70
CA THR A 14 -0.08 7.24 19.67
C THR A 14 -0.95 8.34 19.07
N TYR A 15 -2.20 8.02 18.76
CA TYR A 15 -3.20 8.96 18.24
C TYR A 15 -4.29 9.31 19.25
N GLY A 16 -3.99 9.19 20.55
CA GLY A 16 -4.98 9.37 21.61
C GLY A 16 -5.59 10.79 21.71
N ASN A 17 -4.95 11.78 21.11
CA ASN A 17 -5.40 13.17 21.09
C ASN A 17 -5.70 13.71 19.68
N SER A 18 -5.80 12.85 18.66
CA SER A 18 -6.07 13.26 17.28
C SER A 18 -7.18 12.42 16.64
N LEU A 19 -7.86 13.00 15.68
CA LEU A 19 -8.84 12.32 14.84
C LEU A 19 -8.15 11.89 13.54
N HIS A 20 -8.47 10.71 13.07
CA HIS A 20 -8.04 10.24 11.75
C HIS A 20 -8.87 10.90 10.65
N ASP A 21 -8.26 11.12 9.50
CA ASP A 21 -8.97 11.52 8.29
C ASP A 21 -10.01 10.48 7.88
N ASN A 22 -11.06 10.91 7.17
CA ASN A 22 -12.09 10.00 6.71
C ASN A 22 -11.55 8.94 5.74
N ALA A 23 -11.66 7.68 6.13
CA ALA A 23 -11.21 6.54 5.31
C ALA A 23 -11.89 6.46 3.93
N THR A 24 -13.06 7.08 3.75
CA THR A 24 -13.80 7.11 2.49
C THR A 24 -13.10 7.89 1.38
N THR A 25 -12.13 8.76 1.72
CA THR A 25 -11.38 9.56 0.73
C THR A 25 -10.06 8.90 0.33
N THR A 26 -9.68 7.77 0.94
CA THR A 26 -8.39 7.12 0.69
C THR A 26 -8.15 6.74 -0.78
N PRO A 27 -9.09 6.12 -1.53
CA PRO A 27 -8.88 5.81 -2.95
C PRO A 27 -8.61 7.06 -3.78
N ASP A 28 -9.37 8.14 -3.56
CA ASP A 28 -9.20 9.39 -4.31
C ASP A 28 -7.86 10.08 -4.01
N GLN A 29 -7.41 10.04 -2.76
CA GLN A 29 -6.10 10.57 -2.38
C GLN A 29 -4.96 9.79 -3.03
N VAL A 30 -5.04 8.46 -3.02
CA VAL A 30 -4.04 7.60 -3.69
C VAL A 30 -4.04 7.87 -5.19
N LEU A 31 -5.20 7.95 -5.82
CA LEU A 31 -5.35 8.27 -7.25
C LEU A 31 -4.70 9.62 -7.59
N HIS A 32 -5.00 10.67 -6.81
CA HIS A 32 -4.41 11.99 -6.99
C HIS A 32 -2.86 11.94 -7.05
N TRP A 33 -2.25 11.20 -6.12
CA TRP A 33 -0.79 11.09 -6.09
C TRP A 33 -0.23 10.24 -7.24
N ILE A 34 -0.94 9.19 -7.69
CA ILE A 34 -0.57 8.40 -8.87
C ILE A 34 -0.59 9.29 -10.12
N GLU A 35 -1.68 10.02 -10.33
CA GLU A 35 -1.81 10.94 -11.47
C GLU A 35 -0.70 12.00 -11.47
N LYS A 36 -0.49 12.64 -10.34
CA LYS A 36 0.55 13.67 -10.20
C LYS A 36 1.95 13.15 -10.44
N ALA A 37 2.32 12.02 -9.82
CA ALA A 37 3.66 11.46 -9.93
C ALA A 37 3.91 10.78 -11.27
N CYS A 38 2.98 9.90 -11.69
CA CYS A 38 3.21 9.01 -12.82
C CYS A 38 2.72 9.59 -14.14
N LEU A 39 1.57 10.29 -14.17
CA LEU A 39 1.02 10.80 -15.41
C LEU A 39 1.52 12.21 -15.74
N GLN A 40 1.55 13.11 -14.75
CA GLN A 40 1.98 14.49 -14.98
C GLN A 40 3.51 14.62 -14.98
N LYS A 41 4.18 14.20 -13.90
CA LYS A 41 5.64 14.28 -13.78
C LYS A 41 6.38 13.21 -14.59
N LYS A 42 5.70 12.15 -15.05
CA LYS A 42 6.29 10.97 -15.71
C LYS A 42 7.38 10.30 -14.88
N GLY A 43 7.24 10.35 -13.56
CA GLY A 43 8.14 9.79 -12.56
C GLY A 43 7.60 8.52 -11.91
N LYS A 44 8.29 8.08 -10.87
CA LYS A 44 7.93 6.92 -10.06
C LYS A 44 7.22 7.39 -8.78
N LEU A 45 6.23 6.62 -8.32
CA LEU A 45 5.61 6.80 -7.02
C LEU A 45 6.07 5.69 -6.08
N ILE A 46 6.79 6.05 -5.03
CA ILE A 46 7.30 5.12 -4.01
C ILE A 46 6.46 5.29 -2.75
N ILE A 47 5.85 4.20 -2.30
CA ILE A 47 4.95 4.20 -1.14
C ILE A 47 5.55 3.30 -0.05
N PRO A 48 6.22 3.87 0.96
CA PRO A 48 6.56 3.13 2.17
C PRO A 48 5.29 2.65 2.87
N ALA A 49 5.19 1.35 3.15
CA ALA A 49 4.02 0.78 3.80
C ALA A 49 4.41 -0.39 4.71
N PHE A 50 3.74 -0.52 5.86
CA PHE A 50 3.87 -1.70 6.70
C PHE A 50 3.38 -2.94 5.95
N SER A 51 4.10 -4.04 6.14
CA SER A 51 3.82 -5.30 5.44
C SER A 51 2.45 -5.90 5.78
N VAL A 52 1.96 -5.63 6.98
CA VAL A 52 0.65 -6.07 7.46
C VAL A 52 -0.22 -4.84 7.74
N GLY A 53 -1.45 -4.86 7.27
CA GLY A 53 -2.42 -3.77 7.39
C GLY A 53 -2.30 -2.77 6.24
N ARG A 54 -1.39 -1.81 6.32
CA ARG A 54 -1.30 -0.68 5.37
C ARG A 54 -1.11 -1.11 3.90
N THR A 55 -0.29 -2.11 3.63
CA THR A 55 -0.14 -2.62 2.26
C THR A 55 -1.47 -3.14 1.72
N GLN A 56 -2.21 -3.93 2.50
CA GLN A 56 -3.50 -4.48 2.09
C GLN A 56 -4.57 -3.39 1.91
N GLU A 57 -4.57 -2.35 2.75
CA GLU A 57 -5.46 -1.19 2.58
C GLU A 57 -5.21 -0.44 1.28
N ILE A 58 -3.93 -0.23 0.92
CA ILE A 58 -3.56 0.42 -0.34
C ILE A 58 -3.97 -0.46 -1.53
N LEU A 59 -3.69 -1.77 -1.48
CA LEU A 59 -4.08 -2.70 -2.54
C LEU A 59 -5.60 -2.72 -2.72
N PHE A 60 -6.36 -2.72 -1.63
CA PHE A 60 -7.82 -2.65 -1.68
C PHE A 60 -8.31 -1.34 -2.31
N ALA A 61 -7.72 -0.20 -1.95
CA ALA A 61 -8.05 1.09 -2.56
C ALA A 61 -7.76 1.12 -4.07
N LEU A 62 -6.63 0.52 -4.50
CA LEU A 62 -6.29 0.41 -5.92
C LEU A 62 -7.24 -0.53 -6.66
N ASN A 63 -7.65 -1.65 -6.06
CA ASN A 63 -8.66 -2.53 -6.62
C ASN A 63 -10.02 -1.83 -6.78
N GLN A 64 -10.45 -1.03 -5.81
CA GLN A 64 -11.68 -0.23 -5.93
C GLN A 64 -11.60 0.72 -7.14
N LEU A 65 -10.47 1.41 -7.33
CA LEU A 65 -10.27 2.29 -8.49
C LEU A 65 -10.29 1.52 -9.82
N GLU A 66 -9.76 0.29 -9.84
CA GLU A 66 -9.84 -0.58 -11.03
C GLU A 66 -11.28 -0.98 -11.34
N LEU A 67 -12.06 -1.40 -10.35
CA LEU A 67 -13.47 -1.73 -10.51
C LEU A 67 -14.31 -0.55 -11.01
N GLU A 68 -13.95 0.67 -10.58
CA GLU A 68 -14.52 1.92 -11.04
C GLU A 68 -13.98 2.39 -12.41
N ARG A 69 -13.02 1.66 -13.01
CA ARG A 69 -12.32 2.02 -14.26
C ARG A 69 -11.60 3.37 -14.18
N ARG A 70 -11.09 3.72 -13.01
CA ARG A 70 -10.37 4.98 -12.73
C ARG A 70 -8.88 4.76 -12.53
N LEU A 71 -8.44 3.51 -12.30
CA LEU A 71 -7.04 3.21 -12.08
C LEU A 71 -6.24 3.42 -13.38
N PRO A 72 -5.17 4.25 -13.39
CA PRO A 72 -4.32 4.43 -14.57
C PRO A 72 -3.65 3.12 -15.01
N ASP A 73 -3.53 2.90 -16.31
CA ASP A 73 -2.85 1.73 -16.89
C ASP A 73 -1.33 1.87 -16.73
N LEU A 74 -0.82 1.41 -15.61
CA LEU A 74 0.57 1.46 -15.18
C LEU A 74 0.99 0.09 -14.61
N ASP A 75 2.30 -0.07 -14.40
CA ASP A 75 2.80 -1.17 -13.57
C ASP A 75 2.78 -0.78 -12.08
N TYR A 76 2.24 -1.67 -11.25
CA TYR A 76 2.17 -1.55 -9.80
C TYR A 76 2.95 -2.71 -9.17
N PHE A 77 3.91 -2.39 -8.32
CA PHE A 77 4.78 -3.39 -7.70
C PHE A 77 4.56 -3.42 -6.19
N VAL A 78 4.40 -4.63 -5.63
CA VAL A 78 4.57 -4.86 -4.19
C VAL A 78 5.93 -5.52 -4.00
N ASP A 79 6.89 -4.73 -3.51
CA ASP A 79 8.26 -5.19 -3.29
C ASP A 79 8.56 -5.40 -1.80
N SER A 80 7.91 -6.41 -1.24
CA SER A 80 8.09 -6.88 0.13
C SER A 80 7.64 -8.34 0.23
N PRO A 81 8.55 -9.30 0.41
CA PRO A 81 8.18 -10.72 0.56
C PRO A 81 7.21 -10.98 1.71
N LEU A 82 7.34 -10.22 2.81
CA LEU A 82 6.42 -10.33 3.94
C LEU A 82 5.03 -9.79 3.59
N SER A 83 4.93 -8.69 2.84
CA SER A 83 3.64 -8.16 2.38
C SER A 83 2.93 -9.14 1.46
N VAL A 84 3.65 -9.80 0.56
CA VAL A 84 3.09 -10.85 -0.31
C VAL A 84 2.47 -11.97 0.52
N LYS A 85 3.25 -12.54 1.47
CA LYS A 85 2.77 -13.61 2.35
C LYS A 85 1.59 -13.17 3.23
N ALA A 86 1.64 -11.96 3.79
CA ALA A 86 0.56 -11.41 4.59
C ALA A 86 -0.73 -11.27 3.76
N THR A 87 -0.63 -10.77 2.54
CA THR A 87 -1.78 -10.64 1.64
C THR A 87 -2.38 -12.02 1.29
N GLU A 88 -1.54 -13.02 1.00
CA GLU A 88 -2.00 -14.40 0.78
C GLU A 88 -2.75 -14.95 1.99
N ILE A 89 -2.23 -14.76 3.21
CA ILE A 89 -2.90 -15.20 4.43
C ILE A 89 -4.24 -14.48 4.61
N VAL A 90 -4.27 -13.16 4.48
CA VAL A 90 -5.49 -12.35 4.64
C VAL A 90 -6.61 -12.83 3.71
N LYS A 91 -6.28 -13.17 2.44
CA LYS A 91 -7.24 -13.71 1.48
C LYS A 91 -7.89 -15.04 1.92
N HIS A 92 -7.23 -15.84 2.75
CA HIS A 92 -7.76 -17.11 3.25
C HIS A 92 -8.80 -16.95 4.37
N TYR A 93 -8.99 -15.74 4.89
CA TYR A 93 -9.87 -15.48 6.03
C TYR A 93 -10.94 -14.42 5.74
N PRO A 94 -11.75 -14.57 4.66
CA PRO A 94 -12.73 -13.56 4.24
C PRO A 94 -13.82 -13.30 5.29
N GLN A 95 -14.07 -14.24 6.18
CA GLN A 95 -15.06 -14.11 7.27
C GLN A 95 -14.72 -12.99 8.27
N TYR A 96 -13.46 -12.56 8.35
CA TYR A 96 -13.03 -11.47 9.21
C TYR A 96 -13.04 -10.09 8.53
N PHE A 97 -13.36 -10.03 7.24
CA PHE A 97 -13.49 -8.75 6.56
C PHE A 97 -14.73 -8.00 7.02
N ASN A 98 -14.64 -6.67 6.96
CA ASN A 98 -15.80 -5.83 7.21
C ASN A 98 -16.87 -6.02 6.11
N LYS A 99 -18.08 -5.54 6.38
CA LYS A 99 -19.23 -5.69 5.47
C LYS A 99 -18.98 -5.10 4.08
N THR A 100 -18.18 -4.05 3.99
CA THR A 100 -17.85 -3.41 2.69
C THR A 100 -17.03 -4.34 1.82
N ILE A 101 -15.96 -4.94 2.36
CA ILE A 101 -15.13 -5.90 1.61
C ILE A 101 -15.92 -7.16 1.31
N GLN A 102 -16.72 -7.68 2.26
CA GLN A 102 -17.57 -8.85 2.02
C GLN A 102 -18.53 -8.63 0.86
N LYS A 103 -19.12 -7.45 0.74
CA LYS A 103 -20.00 -7.10 -0.39
C LYS A 103 -19.24 -7.05 -1.72
N ILE A 104 -18.01 -6.58 -1.74
CA ILE A 104 -17.17 -6.59 -2.96
C ILE A 104 -16.85 -8.01 -3.39
N LEU A 105 -16.59 -8.92 -2.43
CA LEU A 105 -16.34 -10.34 -2.72
C LEU A 105 -17.49 -11.06 -3.41
N GLU A 106 -18.72 -10.51 -3.38
CA GLU A 106 -19.86 -11.06 -4.16
C GLU A 106 -19.67 -10.88 -5.69
N SER A 107 -18.87 -9.90 -6.11
CA SER A 107 -18.62 -9.56 -7.52
C SER A 107 -17.16 -9.68 -7.95
N ASP A 108 -16.23 -9.64 -7.01
CA ASP A 108 -14.79 -9.72 -7.23
C ASP A 108 -14.14 -10.71 -6.25
N ASN A 109 -13.62 -11.80 -6.78
CA ASN A 109 -13.00 -12.87 -5.99
C ASN A 109 -11.64 -12.48 -5.36
N ASP A 110 -11.02 -11.38 -5.78
CA ASP A 110 -9.72 -10.94 -5.27
C ASP A 110 -9.70 -9.44 -4.94
N PRO A 111 -10.10 -9.05 -3.72
CA PRO A 111 -10.21 -7.63 -3.33
C PRO A 111 -8.86 -6.90 -3.25
N PHE A 112 -7.74 -7.60 -3.44
CA PHE A 112 -6.39 -7.05 -3.45
C PHE A 112 -5.68 -7.21 -4.80
N GLY A 113 -6.36 -7.82 -5.79
CA GLY A 113 -5.81 -8.06 -7.13
C GLY A 113 -6.40 -7.08 -8.14
N PHE A 114 -5.58 -6.57 -9.06
CA PHE A 114 -6.02 -5.70 -10.15
C PHE A 114 -5.03 -5.76 -11.33
N LYS A 115 -5.44 -5.25 -12.49
CA LYS A 115 -4.59 -5.23 -13.68
C LYS A 115 -3.30 -4.43 -13.42
N GLY A 116 -2.18 -4.98 -13.85
CA GLY A 116 -0.86 -4.32 -13.71
C GLY A 116 -0.17 -4.57 -12.36
N LEU A 117 -0.82 -5.22 -11.38
CA LEU A 117 -0.20 -5.60 -10.11
C LEU A 117 0.81 -6.73 -10.28
N LYS A 118 2.01 -6.54 -9.74
CA LYS A 118 3.11 -7.51 -9.76
C LYS A 118 3.75 -7.64 -8.39
N PHE A 119 3.87 -8.86 -7.90
CA PHE A 119 4.53 -9.16 -6.64
C PHE A 119 6.01 -9.52 -6.88
N ILE A 120 6.92 -8.78 -6.26
CA ILE A 120 8.36 -8.97 -6.36
C ILE A 120 8.80 -9.95 -5.26
N LYS A 121 9.32 -11.09 -5.66
CA LYS A 121 9.71 -12.17 -4.74
C LYS A 121 11.22 -12.19 -4.47
N SER A 122 12.03 -12.02 -5.49
CA SER A 122 13.50 -12.11 -5.36
C SER A 122 14.17 -10.74 -5.12
N VAL A 123 15.39 -10.79 -4.64
CA VAL A 123 16.24 -9.59 -4.47
C VAL A 123 16.66 -9.03 -5.82
N ASP A 124 16.90 -9.90 -6.80
CA ASP A 124 17.36 -9.48 -8.12
C ASP A 124 16.23 -8.76 -8.89
N GLU A 125 14.99 -9.25 -8.82
CA GLU A 125 13.82 -8.54 -9.35
C GLU A 125 13.68 -7.14 -8.69
N SER A 126 13.85 -7.05 -7.37
CA SER A 126 13.81 -5.79 -6.64
C SER A 126 14.87 -4.80 -7.14
N LYS A 127 16.12 -5.27 -7.33
CA LYS A 127 17.21 -4.45 -7.87
C LYS A 127 16.91 -3.96 -9.28
N MET A 128 16.29 -4.79 -10.13
CA MET A 128 15.95 -4.43 -11.51
C MET A 128 14.95 -3.27 -11.59
N LEU A 129 14.08 -3.08 -10.58
CA LEU A 129 13.19 -1.92 -10.53
C LEU A 129 13.93 -0.58 -10.47
N ASN A 130 15.14 -0.54 -9.92
CA ASN A 130 15.95 0.68 -9.86
C ASN A 130 16.41 1.13 -11.27
N PHE A 131 16.66 0.18 -12.16
CA PHE A 131 17.09 0.42 -13.54
C PHE A 131 15.92 0.59 -14.51
N ARG A 132 14.68 0.32 -14.03
CA ARG A 132 13.50 0.45 -14.87
C ARG A 132 13.21 1.93 -15.18
N ASN A 133 13.06 2.23 -16.47
CA ASN A 133 12.65 3.54 -16.95
C ASN A 133 11.12 3.68 -17.01
N GLY A 134 10.66 4.94 -17.00
CA GLY A 134 9.24 5.27 -17.08
C GLY A 134 8.50 5.27 -15.74
N PRO A 135 7.23 5.69 -15.75
CA PRO A 135 6.41 5.79 -14.57
C PRO A 135 5.93 4.42 -14.09
N PHE A 136 5.94 4.22 -12.78
CA PHE A 136 5.34 3.09 -12.10
C PHE A 136 5.11 3.39 -10.63
N VAL A 137 4.33 2.56 -9.97
CA VAL A 137 4.08 2.63 -8.52
C VAL A 137 4.79 1.45 -7.85
N VAL A 138 5.49 1.71 -6.74
CA VAL A 138 6.06 0.65 -5.90
C VAL A 138 5.65 0.83 -4.45
N ILE A 139 5.05 -0.20 -3.87
CA ILE A 139 4.68 -0.32 -2.46
C ILE A 139 5.71 -1.23 -1.81
N SER A 140 6.41 -0.75 -0.79
CA SER A 140 7.51 -1.51 -0.19
C SER A 140 7.64 -1.26 1.31
N ALA A 141 8.05 -2.26 2.06
CA ALA A 141 8.28 -2.17 3.49
C ALA A 141 9.74 -1.76 3.81
N SER A 142 9.97 -1.07 4.93
CA SER A 142 9.06 -0.76 6.04
C SER A 142 8.29 0.54 5.83
N GLY A 143 7.16 0.70 6.56
CA GLY A 143 6.36 1.93 6.53
C GLY A 143 7.08 3.17 7.08
N MET A 144 8.04 2.97 7.98
CA MET A 144 8.86 4.06 8.56
C MET A 144 10.03 4.48 7.64
N ALA A 145 10.21 3.82 6.49
CA ALA A 145 11.28 4.08 5.52
C ALA A 145 12.72 3.91 6.07
N ASP A 146 12.88 3.35 7.24
CA ASP A 146 14.15 3.19 7.97
C ASP A 146 14.86 1.86 7.67
N ALA A 147 14.12 0.86 7.22
CA ALA A 147 14.61 -0.50 6.96
C ALA A 147 13.95 -1.13 5.73
N GLY A 148 14.41 -2.32 5.34
CA GLY A 148 13.82 -3.10 4.25
C GLY A 148 14.15 -2.56 2.85
N ARG A 149 13.45 -3.12 1.86
CA ARG A 149 13.70 -2.82 0.43
C ARG A 149 13.33 -1.37 0.07
N VAL A 150 12.35 -0.79 0.74
CA VAL A 150 11.93 0.60 0.54
C VAL A 150 13.09 1.59 0.67
N LYS A 151 14.02 1.33 1.59
CA LYS A 151 15.21 2.16 1.78
C LYS A 151 16.05 2.27 0.51
N HIS A 152 16.20 1.16 -0.22
CA HIS A 152 16.92 1.15 -1.50
C HIS A 152 16.13 1.88 -2.59
N HIS A 153 14.80 1.71 -2.65
CA HIS A 153 13.96 2.46 -3.58
C HIS A 153 14.05 3.98 -3.35
N ILE A 154 14.00 4.42 -2.09
CA ILE A 154 14.14 5.83 -1.75
C ILE A 154 15.54 6.33 -2.14
N SER A 155 16.60 5.67 -1.69
CA SER A 155 17.99 6.06 -1.98
C SER A 155 18.28 6.22 -3.46
N ASN A 156 17.77 5.31 -4.30
CA ASN A 156 18.03 5.34 -5.74
C ASN A 156 17.13 6.33 -6.53
N ASN A 157 16.13 6.92 -5.90
CA ASN A 157 15.12 7.70 -6.62
C ASN A 157 14.88 9.10 -6.06
N ILE A 158 15.36 9.41 -4.84
CA ILE A 158 15.06 10.66 -4.13
C ILE A 158 15.63 11.91 -4.83
N GLU A 159 16.75 11.78 -5.53
CA GLU A 159 17.39 12.91 -6.22
C GLU A 159 16.67 13.33 -7.49
N ASN A 160 15.78 12.50 -8.02
CA ASN A 160 15.06 12.82 -9.25
C ASN A 160 13.73 13.53 -8.92
N SER A 161 13.62 14.81 -9.24
CA SER A 161 12.46 15.66 -8.96
C SER A 161 11.13 15.19 -9.56
N ARG A 162 11.17 14.32 -10.58
CA ARG A 162 9.98 13.69 -11.16
C ARG A 162 9.39 12.61 -10.22
N ASN A 163 10.22 11.99 -9.40
CA ASN A 163 9.77 10.95 -8.48
C ASN A 163 9.05 11.56 -7.28
N THR A 164 8.21 10.78 -6.66
CA THR A 164 7.45 11.16 -5.47
C THR A 164 7.53 10.03 -4.45
N ILE A 165 7.79 10.38 -3.19
CA ILE A 165 7.71 9.48 -2.05
C ILE A 165 6.46 9.86 -1.29
N LEU A 166 5.50 8.93 -1.17
CA LEU A 166 4.23 9.14 -0.49
C LEU A 166 4.23 8.41 0.85
N LEU A 167 4.35 9.17 1.93
CA LEU A 167 4.24 8.64 3.29
C LEU A 167 2.76 8.51 3.65
N THR A 168 2.35 7.32 4.07
CA THR A 168 0.93 6.98 4.30
C THR A 168 0.56 6.87 5.79
N GLY A 169 1.40 7.40 6.68
CA GLY A 169 1.14 7.48 8.12
C GLY A 169 1.46 6.19 8.87
#